data_61eb175938b458199389b6915dbf45de
#
_entry.id   61eb175938b458199389b6915dbf45de
#
_cell.length_a   1.000
_cell.length_b   1.000
_cell.length_c   1.000
_cell.angle_alpha   90.00
_cell.angle_beta   90.00
_cell.angle_gamma   90.00
#
_symmetry.space_group_name_H-M   'P 1'
#
loop_
_entity.id
_entity.type
_entity.pdbx_description
1 polymer ?
#
loop_
_entity_poly.entity_id
_entity_poly.type
_entity_poly.pdbx_seq_one_letter_code
_entity_poly.pdbx_strand_id
1 'polypeptide(L)'
;GIAFRDIAENFLASILISMQNPFRYGDLIEVEGIQGFVQRVNTRGTLLMSLDGNHIQIPNAIIYKSKILNFTSNPKVRLDFLVGVGYDVPLNDAQSIAKGILESHPAVLDDPEPIVLVESLGSSTVNLRLYYWINGHQFSVLKVNSSMMRLVKTTFEERGFSMPDDAREVIFPQGVPVTMVSAEEAEAKKTEPAKQPPLTPPRSPVAIPEEETVTEAEGSLASEYNELERQSQQARDPEEDLTDLLSS
;
A
#
# COMPACT_ATOMS: atom_id res chain seq x y z
N GLY A 1 -18.17 28.79 -35.30
CA GLY A 1 -18.91 28.62 -34.06
C GLY A 1 -18.35 27.62 -33.08
N ILE A 2 -17.99 26.37 -33.48
CA ILE A 2 -17.63 25.29 -32.55
C ILE A 2 -16.27 25.58 -31.87
N ALA A 3 -15.23 25.92 -32.62
CA ALA A 3 -13.89 26.18 -32.07
C ALA A 3 -13.85 27.34 -31.05
N PHE A 4 -14.66 28.38 -31.23
CA PHE A 4 -14.74 29.49 -30.28
C PHE A 4 -15.40 29.05 -28.95
N ARG A 5 -16.36 28.14 -29.01
CA ARG A 5 -17.03 27.58 -27.83
C ARG A 5 -16.04 26.81 -26.96
N ASP A 6 -15.22 25.95 -27.57
CA ASP A 6 -14.24 25.14 -26.82
C ASP A 6 -13.16 26.00 -26.13
N ILE A 7 -12.70 27.06 -26.81
CA ILE A 7 -11.75 28.02 -26.23
C ILE A 7 -12.38 28.76 -25.04
N ALA A 8 -13.60 29.29 -25.23
CA ALA A 8 -14.32 30.00 -24.17
C ALA A 8 -14.62 29.09 -22.96
N GLU A 9 -14.97 27.82 -23.20
CA GLU A 9 -15.27 26.84 -22.16
C GLU A 9 -14.03 26.52 -21.32
N ASN A 10 -12.88 26.27 -21.95
CA ASN A 10 -11.61 26.03 -21.25
C ASN A 10 -11.13 27.25 -20.46
N PHE A 11 -11.29 28.46 -21.03
CA PHE A 11 -10.96 29.70 -20.36
C PHE A 11 -11.84 29.91 -19.11
N LEU A 12 -13.16 29.74 -19.22
CA LEU A 12 -14.08 29.85 -18.08
C LEU A 12 -13.75 28.79 -17.02
N ALA A 13 -13.49 27.55 -17.43
CA ALA A 13 -13.10 26.49 -16.53
C ALA A 13 -11.80 26.83 -15.78
N SER A 14 -10.81 27.47 -16.42
CA SER A 14 -9.57 27.88 -15.76
C SER A 14 -9.82 28.88 -14.62
N ILE A 15 -10.74 29.82 -14.84
CA ILE A 15 -11.14 30.78 -13.80
C ILE A 15 -11.82 30.07 -12.63
N LEU A 16 -12.76 29.16 -12.92
CA LEU A 16 -13.48 28.42 -11.90
C LEU A 16 -12.56 27.49 -11.07
N ILE A 17 -11.62 26.79 -11.72
CA ILE A 17 -10.60 25.99 -11.05
C ILE A 17 -9.75 26.88 -10.14
N SER A 18 -9.32 28.05 -10.62
CA SER A 18 -8.51 28.99 -9.83
C SER A 18 -9.28 29.59 -8.64
N MET A 19 -10.58 29.78 -8.76
CA MET A 19 -11.42 30.28 -7.66
C MET A 19 -11.73 29.20 -6.61
N GLN A 20 -12.02 27.98 -7.05
CA GLN A 20 -12.40 26.87 -6.17
C GLN A 20 -11.20 26.16 -5.56
N ASN A 21 -10.03 26.24 -6.19
CA ASN A 21 -8.79 25.58 -5.78
C ASN A 21 -8.97 24.11 -5.39
N PRO A 22 -9.53 23.25 -6.25
CA PRO A 22 -9.75 21.85 -5.92
C PRO A 22 -8.45 21.07 -5.74
N PHE A 23 -7.35 21.57 -6.25
CA PHE A 23 -5.99 21.10 -6.10
C PHE A 23 -5.01 22.28 -6.19
N ARG A 24 -3.78 22.07 -5.76
CA ARG A 24 -2.69 23.05 -5.79
C ARG A 24 -1.52 22.54 -6.62
N TYR A 25 -0.58 23.41 -6.94
CA TYR A 25 0.72 23.03 -7.48
C TYR A 25 1.38 21.96 -6.57
N GLY A 26 1.90 20.91 -7.18
CA GLY A 26 2.53 19.81 -6.49
C GLY A 26 1.57 18.73 -5.96
N ASP A 27 0.26 18.93 -5.97
CA ASP A 27 -0.70 17.88 -5.58
C ASP A 27 -0.66 16.72 -6.58
N LEU A 28 -0.71 15.50 -6.05
CA LEU A 28 -0.95 14.29 -6.84
C LEU A 28 -2.46 14.12 -6.99
N ILE A 29 -2.93 14.22 -8.23
CA ILE A 29 -4.36 14.08 -8.55
C ILE A 29 -4.58 12.98 -9.58
N GLU A 30 -5.81 12.48 -9.60
CA GLU A 30 -6.30 11.62 -10.66
C GLU A 30 -7.58 12.21 -11.27
N VAL A 31 -7.61 12.29 -12.58
CA VAL A 31 -8.75 12.75 -13.38
C VAL A 31 -8.96 11.76 -14.52
N GLU A 32 -10.15 11.16 -14.60
CA GLU A 32 -10.51 10.17 -15.63
C GLU A 32 -9.51 9.00 -15.76
N GLY A 33 -8.94 8.54 -14.63
CA GLY A 33 -7.95 7.47 -14.60
C GLY A 33 -6.52 7.90 -14.96
N ILE A 34 -6.30 9.18 -15.25
CA ILE A 34 -4.98 9.77 -15.50
C ILE A 34 -4.45 10.35 -14.19
N GLN A 35 -3.35 9.79 -13.70
CA GLN A 35 -2.73 10.20 -12.44
C GLN A 35 -1.45 11.00 -12.70
N GLY A 36 -1.26 12.10 -11.95
CA GLY A 36 -0.05 12.90 -12.06
C GLY A 36 0.01 14.07 -11.08
N PHE A 37 1.22 14.61 -10.92
CA PHE A 37 1.48 15.80 -10.12
C PHE A 37 1.10 17.06 -10.90
N VAL A 38 0.35 17.94 -10.26
CA VAL A 38 -0.05 19.22 -10.86
C VAL A 38 1.18 20.11 -11.01
N GLN A 39 1.52 20.46 -12.27
CA GLN A 39 2.60 21.38 -12.60
C GLN A 39 2.10 22.81 -12.69
N ARG A 40 1.03 23.02 -13.42
CA ARG A 40 0.40 24.33 -13.59
C ARG A 40 -0.98 24.22 -14.22
N VAL A 41 -1.75 25.29 -14.04
CA VAL A 41 -3.01 25.53 -14.72
C VAL A 41 -2.82 26.74 -15.63
N ASN A 42 -3.06 26.59 -16.92
CA ASN A 42 -3.07 27.69 -17.87
C ASN A 42 -4.49 27.91 -18.42
N THR A 43 -4.67 28.86 -19.34
CA THR A 43 -5.99 29.21 -19.89
C THR A 43 -6.65 28.11 -20.72
N ARG A 44 -5.89 27.12 -21.18
CA ARG A 44 -6.37 26.04 -22.06
C ARG A 44 -6.44 24.68 -21.37
N GLY A 45 -5.58 24.43 -20.39
CA GLY A 45 -5.51 23.14 -19.74
C GLY A 45 -4.65 23.15 -18.50
N THR A 46 -4.68 22.06 -17.78
CA THR A 46 -3.81 21.78 -16.65
C THR A 46 -2.74 20.80 -17.07
N LEU A 47 -1.50 21.13 -16.80
CA LEU A 47 -0.33 20.29 -17.04
C LEU A 47 -0.09 19.42 -15.81
N LEU A 48 -0.05 18.12 -16.01
CA LEU A 48 0.34 17.13 -15.02
C LEU A 48 1.65 16.45 -15.41
N MET A 49 2.42 16.02 -14.44
CA MET A 49 3.54 15.10 -14.62
C MET A 49 3.14 13.73 -14.03
N SER A 50 3.12 12.70 -14.88
CA SER A 50 2.83 11.33 -14.41
C SER A 50 3.92 10.81 -13.49
N LEU A 51 3.63 9.72 -12.77
CA LEU A 51 4.60 9.03 -11.92
C LEU A 51 5.81 8.48 -12.72
N ASP A 52 5.64 8.29 -14.05
CA ASP A 52 6.70 7.85 -14.97
C ASP A 52 7.48 9.03 -15.58
N GLY A 53 7.19 10.28 -15.15
CA GLY A 53 7.86 11.49 -15.63
C GLY A 53 7.33 12.07 -16.93
N ASN A 54 6.20 11.59 -17.45
CA ASN A 54 5.61 12.12 -18.68
C ASN A 54 4.75 13.35 -18.40
N HIS A 55 4.83 14.36 -19.28
CA HIS A 55 3.91 15.50 -19.25
C HIS A 55 2.58 15.15 -19.90
N ILE A 56 1.49 15.42 -19.20
CA ILE A 56 0.13 15.19 -19.67
C ILE A 56 -0.64 16.49 -19.52
N GLN A 57 -1.17 16.99 -20.63
CA GLN A 57 -2.01 18.17 -20.63
C GLN A 57 -3.47 17.77 -20.77
N ILE A 58 -4.28 18.11 -19.76
CA ILE A 58 -5.72 17.85 -19.75
C ILE A 58 -6.46 19.19 -19.94
N PRO A 59 -7.38 19.31 -20.90
CA PRO A 59 -8.21 20.50 -21.07
C PRO A 59 -8.97 20.85 -19.78
N ASN A 60 -8.99 22.13 -19.40
CA ASN A 60 -9.62 22.56 -18.15
C ASN A 60 -11.12 22.25 -18.08
N ALA A 61 -11.80 22.30 -19.22
CA ALA A 61 -13.21 21.92 -19.32
C ALA A 61 -13.47 20.46 -18.92
N ILE A 62 -12.52 19.55 -19.23
CA ILE A 62 -12.59 18.15 -18.81
C ILE A 62 -12.40 18.08 -17.30
N ILE A 63 -11.33 18.67 -16.77
CA ILE A 63 -11.03 18.65 -15.33
C ILE A 63 -12.21 19.19 -14.51
N TYR A 64 -12.78 20.32 -14.92
CA TYR A 64 -13.88 20.95 -14.19
C TYR A 64 -15.15 20.08 -14.13
N LYS A 65 -15.40 19.27 -15.18
CA LYS A 65 -16.57 18.40 -15.28
C LYS A 65 -16.35 17.01 -14.69
N SER A 66 -15.10 16.61 -14.51
CA SER A 66 -14.74 15.27 -14.08
C SER A 66 -14.65 15.15 -12.57
N LYS A 67 -14.72 13.91 -12.08
CA LYS A 67 -14.37 13.60 -10.69
C LYS A 67 -12.86 13.73 -10.52
N ILE A 68 -12.44 14.50 -9.52
CA ILE A 68 -11.04 14.66 -9.15
C ILE A 68 -10.80 13.89 -7.86
N LEU A 69 -9.79 13.00 -7.86
CA LEU A 69 -9.25 12.43 -6.65
C LEU A 69 -7.94 13.14 -6.34
N ASN A 70 -7.82 13.73 -5.16
CA ASN A 70 -6.60 14.37 -4.70
C ASN A 70 -5.98 13.52 -3.58
N PHE A 71 -4.82 12.92 -3.86
CA PHE A 71 -4.14 11.99 -2.96
C PHE A 71 -3.23 12.68 -1.93
N THR A 72 -2.94 13.94 -2.11
CA THR A 72 -1.98 14.70 -1.26
C THR A 72 -2.62 15.79 -0.44
N SER A 73 -3.87 16.14 -0.70
CA SER A 73 -4.60 17.16 0.09
C SER A 73 -4.76 16.75 1.56
N ASN A 74 -4.87 15.45 1.85
CA ASN A 74 -4.84 14.91 3.19
C ASN A 74 -3.51 14.19 3.43
N PRO A 75 -2.69 14.61 4.40
CA PRO A 75 -1.44 13.94 4.70
C PRO A 75 -1.63 12.53 5.28
N LYS A 76 -2.75 12.26 5.95
CA LYS A 76 -3.05 10.94 6.50
C LYS A 76 -3.57 10.03 5.41
N VAL A 77 -2.83 8.96 5.10
CA VAL A 77 -3.19 7.94 4.10
C VAL A 77 -3.43 6.62 4.80
N ARG A 78 -4.59 5.99 4.52
CA ARG A 78 -4.88 4.64 5.02
C ARG A 78 -4.34 3.60 4.06
N LEU A 79 -3.59 2.66 4.61
CA LEU A 79 -3.09 1.49 3.92
C LEU A 79 -3.75 0.24 4.48
N ASP A 80 -3.78 -0.81 3.66
CA ASP A 80 -4.19 -2.14 4.10
C ASP A 80 -3.50 -3.23 3.28
N PHE A 81 -3.42 -4.41 3.87
CA PHE A 81 -3.03 -5.62 3.17
C PHE A 81 -3.64 -6.86 3.85
N LEU A 82 -3.66 -7.95 3.11
CA LEU A 82 -4.13 -9.25 3.58
C LEU A 82 -2.95 -10.14 3.97
N VAL A 83 -3.16 -10.88 5.06
CA VAL A 83 -2.27 -11.96 5.48
C VAL A 83 -3.12 -13.21 5.74
N GLY A 84 -2.74 -14.34 5.17
CA GLY A 84 -3.39 -15.63 5.39
C GLY A 84 -2.65 -16.41 6.48
N VAL A 85 -3.37 -16.90 7.48
CA VAL A 85 -2.86 -17.80 8.51
C VAL A 85 -3.59 -19.14 8.48
N GLY A 86 -2.95 -20.20 8.93
CA GLY A 86 -3.58 -21.53 8.98
C GLY A 86 -4.74 -21.58 9.96
N TYR A 87 -5.63 -22.55 9.78
CA TYR A 87 -6.77 -22.79 10.68
C TYR A 87 -6.36 -23.27 12.07
N ASP A 88 -5.14 -23.73 12.24
CA ASP A 88 -4.52 -24.14 13.50
C ASP A 88 -4.03 -22.95 14.33
N VAL A 89 -3.93 -21.75 13.75
CA VAL A 89 -3.44 -20.53 14.41
C VAL A 89 -4.53 -19.92 15.30
N PRO A 90 -4.25 -19.61 16.57
CA PRO A 90 -5.17 -18.87 17.43
C PRO A 90 -5.35 -17.44 16.91
N LEU A 91 -6.52 -17.11 16.38
CA LEU A 91 -6.78 -15.84 15.70
C LEU A 91 -6.62 -14.62 16.62
N ASN A 92 -7.01 -14.74 17.90
CA ASN A 92 -6.83 -13.66 18.88
C ASN A 92 -5.35 -13.30 19.06
N ASP A 93 -4.48 -14.31 19.09
CA ASP A 93 -3.03 -14.12 19.24
C ASP A 93 -2.44 -13.49 17.96
N ALA A 94 -2.86 -14.02 16.79
CA ALA A 94 -2.42 -13.49 15.51
C ALA A 94 -2.84 -12.01 15.32
N GLN A 95 -4.08 -11.66 15.67
CA GLN A 95 -4.56 -10.29 15.60
C GLN A 95 -3.81 -9.37 16.57
N SER A 96 -3.58 -9.83 17.81
CA SER A 96 -2.88 -9.04 18.83
C SER A 96 -1.42 -8.79 18.46
N ILE A 97 -0.74 -9.82 17.93
CA ILE A 97 0.65 -9.70 17.48
C ILE A 97 0.74 -8.78 16.26
N ALA A 98 -0.12 -8.98 15.25
CA ALA A 98 -0.17 -8.12 14.08
C ALA A 98 -0.43 -6.65 14.47
N LYS A 99 -1.36 -6.38 15.39
CA LYS A 99 -1.64 -5.04 15.89
C LYS A 99 -0.43 -4.46 16.60
N GLY A 100 0.27 -5.22 17.44
CA GLY A 100 1.48 -4.79 18.11
C GLY A 100 2.62 -4.42 17.14
N ILE A 101 2.75 -5.14 16.01
CA ILE A 101 3.69 -4.80 14.95
C ILE A 101 3.33 -3.45 14.32
N LEU A 102 2.04 -3.26 13.98
CA LEU A 102 1.57 -2.00 13.41
C LEU A 102 1.84 -0.81 14.35
N GLU A 103 1.51 -0.95 15.64
CA GLU A 103 1.69 0.09 16.65
C GLU A 103 3.16 0.43 16.94
N SER A 104 4.05 -0.53 16.81
CA SER A 104 5.48 -0.33 17.04
C SER A 104 6.26 0.21 15.83
N HIS A 105 5.63 0.25 14.65
CA HIS A 105 6.30 0.72 13.43
C HIS A 105 6.35 2.26 13.38
N PRO A 106 7.55 2.87 13.17
CA PRO A 106 7.74 4.32 13.29
C PRO A 106 6.94 5.16 12.28
N ALA A 107 6.52 4.57 11.15
CA ALA A 107 5.74 5.28 10.15
C ALA A 107 4.22 5.23 10.39
N VAL A 108 3.74 4.37 11.28
CA VAL A 108 2.31 4.21 11.58
C VAL A 108 1.87 5.25 12.58
N LEU A 109 0.71 5.86 12.32
CA LEU A 109 0.12 6.85 13.19
C LEU A 109 -0.69 6.16 14.31
N ASP A 110 -0.62 6.75 15.52
CA ASP A 110 -1.42 6.30 16.67
C ASP A 110 -2.91 6.69 16.52
N ASP A 111 -3.17 7.77 15.81
CA ASP A 111 -4.51 8.29 15.52
C ASP A 111 -4.69 8.59 14.03
N PRO A 112 -5.60 7.88 13.34
CA PRO A 112 -6.45 6.75 13.79
C PRO A 112 -5.66 5.47 14.13
N GLU A 113 -6.13 4.77 15.15
CA GLU A 113 -5.54 3.52 15.64
C GLU A 113 -5.55 2.43 14.56
N PRO A 114 -4.47 1.62 14.45
CA PRO A 114 -4.45 0.49 13.53
C PRO A 114 -5.44 -0.61 13.96
N ILE A 115 -6.02 -1.29 12.98
CA ILE A 115 -7.05 -2.30 13.17
C ILE A 115 -6.68 -3.57 12.41
N VAL A 116 -6.82 -4.73 13.06
CA VAL A 116 -6.64 -6.06 12.45
C VAL A 116 -7.93 -6.85 12.54
N LEU A 117 -8.50 -7.19 11.39
CA LEU A 117 -9.80 -7.85 11.31
C LEU A 117 -9.69 -9.20 10.60
N VAL A 118 -10.49 -10.17 11.03
CA VAL A 118 -10.74 -11.37 10.24
C VAL A 118 -11.66 -10.98 9.09
N GLU A 119 -11.17 -11.09 7.86
CA GLU A 119 -11.94 -10.71 6.68
C GLU A 119 -12.72 -11.88 6.09
N SER A 120 -12.08 -13.02 5.99
CA SER A 120 -12.70 -14.19 5.36
C SER A 120 -12.07 -15.50 5.83
N LEU A 121 -12.86 -16.55 5.70
CA LEU A 121 -12.42 -17.94 5.88
C LEU A 121 -12.21 -18.56 4.49
N GLY A 122 -10.96 -18.75 4.10
CA GLY A 122 -10.57 -19.32 2.82
C GLY A 122 -10.53 -20.85 2.82
N SER A 123 -10.13 -21.45 1.72
CA SER A 123 -10.05 -22.92 1.58
C SER A 123 -8.92 -23.55 2.41
N SER A 124 -7.82 -22.83 2.61
CA SER A 124 -6.63 -23.29 3.35
C SER A 124 -6.17 -22.29 4.42
N THR A 125 -6.64 -21.05 4.38
CA THR A 125 -6.24 -19.97 5.26
C THR A 125 -7.42 -19.23 5.84
N VAL A 126 -7.22 -18.64 7.02
CA VAL A 126 -8.05 -17.55 7.53
C VAL A 126 -7.35 -16.26 7.17
N ASN A 127 -8.05 -15.37 6.48
CA ASN A 127 -7.47 -14.12 6.00
C ASN A 127 -7.70 -12.99 7.00
N LEU A 128 -6.61 -12.39 7.43
CA LEU A 128 -6.60 -11.21 8.28
C LEU A 128 -6.32 -9.99 7.41
N ARG A 129 -7.16 -8.95 7.52
CA ARG A 129 -6.88 -7.65 6.91
C ARG A 129 -6.38 -6.68 7.96
N LEU A 130 -5.21 -6.11 7.70
CA LEU A 130 -4.54 -5.14 8.53
C LEU A 130 -4.78 -3.75 7.95
N TYR A 131 -5.34 -2.83 8.72
CA TYR A 131 -5.55 -1.44 8.34
C TYR A 131 -4.70 -0.54 9.24
N TYR A 132 -4.01 0.42 8.64
CA TYR A 132 -3.22 1.39 9.38
C TYR A 132 -3.10 2.70 8.61
N TRP A 133 -2.72 3.77 9.30
CA TRP A 133 -2.58 5.09 8.74
C TRP A 133 -1.13 5.55 8.83
N ILE A 134 -0.67 6.24 7.80
CA ILE A 134 0.66 6.85 7.75
C ILE A 134 0.57 8.31 7.32
N ASN A 135 1.64 9.07 7.54
CA ASN A 135 1.82 10.38 6.93
C ASN A 135 2.46 10.21 5.54
N GLY A 136 1.65 10.29 4.49
CA GLY A 136 2.09 10.12 3.10
C GLY A 136 3.04 11.22 2.60
N HIS A 137 3.13 12.37 3.28
CA HIS A 137 4.12 13.40 2.96
C HIS A 137 5.52 13.07 3.51
N GLN A 138 5.59 12.30 4.58
CA GLN A 138 6.85 11.91 5.23
C GLN A 138 7.35 10.55 4.76
N PHE A 139 6.42 9.61 4.54
CA PHE A 139 6.71 8.22 4.28
C PHE A 139 6.17 7.76 2.93
N SER A 140 6.94 6.95 2.23
CA SER A 140 6.49 6.31 0.99
C SER A 140 5.47 5.20 1.30
N VAL A 141 4.28 5.34 0.72
CA VAL A 141 3.19 4.35 0.81
C VAL A 141 3.68 2.95 0.40
N LEU A 142 4.41 2.86 -0.70
CA LEU A 142 4.88 1.57 -1.25
C LEU A 142 5.93 0.93 -0.34
N LYS A 143 6.90 1.72 0.15
CA LYS A 143 7.99 1.22 0.99
C LYS A 143 7.49 0.80 2.36
N VAL A 144 6.61 1.59 2.99
CA VAL A 144 6.01 1.23 4.27
C VAL A 144 5.17 -0.02 4.14
N ASN A 145 4.37 -0.15 3.08
CA ASN A 145 3.56 -1.35 2.88
C ASN A 145 4.43 -2.61 2.69
N SER A 146 5.52 -2.50 1.92
CA SER A 146 6.51 -3.58 1.75
C SER A 146 7.16 -3.98 3.09
N SER A 147 7.67 -3.00 3.84
CA SER A 147 8.26 -3.21 5.17
C SER A 147 7.28 -3.92 6.12
N MET A 148 6.03 -3.46 6.14
CA MET A 148 5.00 -4.00 7.01
C MET A 148 4.67 -5.46 6.69
N MET A 149 4.49 -5.79 5.40
CA MET A 149 4.26 -7.18 4.96
C MET A 149 5.41 -8.10 5.39
N ARG A 150 6.65 -7.64 5.21
CA ARG A 150 7.85 -8.38 5.60
C ARG A 150 7.91 -8.63 7.11
N LEU A 151 7.70 -7.58 7.91
CA LEU A 151 7.72 -7.67 9.37
C LEU A 151 6.66 -8.63 9.91
N VAL A 152 5.42 -8.52 9.42
CA VAL A 152 4.32 -9.41 9.82
C VAL A 152 4.65 -10.86 9.46
N LYS A 153 5.12 -11.10 8.21
CA LYS A 153 5.52 -12.44 7.77
C LYS A 153 6.60 -13.03 8.69
N THR A 154 7.70 -12.29 8.89
CA THR A 154 8.82 -12.77 9.71
C THR A 154 8.39 -13.05 11.14
N THR A 155 7.65 -12.13 11.76
CA THR A 155 7.19 -12.31 13.16
C THR A 155 6.23 -13.49 13.29
N PHE A 156 5.34 -13.70 12.32
CA PHE A 156 4.43 -14.84 12.35
C PHE A 156 5.19 -16.17 12.23
N GLU A 157 6.19 -16.25 11.35
CA GLU A 157 7.07 -17.43 11.22
C GLU A 157 7.86 -17.69 12.51
N GLU A 158 8.44 -16.67 13.12
CA GLU A 158 9.16 -16.78 14.40
C GLU A 158 8.27 -17.24 15.57
N ARG A 159 6.98 -16.91 15.51
CA ARG A 159 5.97 -17.37 16.48
C ARG A 159 5.44 -18.77 16.18
N GLY A 160 5.87 -19.38 15.07
CA GLY A 160 5.42 -20.68 14.64
C GLY A 160 4.00 -20.71 14.09
N PHE A 161 3.48 -19.56 13.66
CA PHE A 161 2.17 -19.49 12.99
C PHE A 161 2.30 -20.08 11.59
N SER A 162 1.44 -21.03 11.26
CA SER A 162 1.38 -21.58 9.92
C SER A 162 0.82 -20.54 8.95
N MET A 163 1.50 -20.36 7.83
CA MET A 163 1.09 -19.50 6.72
C MET A 163 1.08 -20.36 5.45
N PRO A 164 0.05 -21.21 5.28
CA PRO A 164 0.00 -22.14 4.15
C PRO A 164 -0.03 -21.38 2.83
N ASP A 165 0.74 -21.83 1.86
CA ASP A 165 0.63 -21.40 0.47
C ASP A 165 -0.40 -22.24 -0.29
N ASP A 166 -0.77 -21.81 -1.49
CA ASP A 166 -1.70 -22.54 -2.35
C ASP A 166 -1.05 -23.79 -2.98
N ALA A 167 0.26 -23.96 -2.85
CA ALA A 167 0.97 -25.13 -3.30
C ALA A 167 0.73 -26.27 -2.27
N ARG A 168 0.02 -27.32 -2.68
CA ARG A 168 -0.14 -28.52 -1.88
C ARG A 168 1.17 -29.32 -1.86
N GLU A 169 2.16 -28.82 -1.17
CA GLU A 169 3.37 -29.56 -0.87
C GLU A 169 3.16 -30.31 0.45
N VAL A 170 3.07 -31.65 0.36
CA VAL A 170 3.03 -32.47 1.56
C VAL A 170 4.49 -32.75 1.96
N ILE A 171 5.02 -31.90 2.83
CA ILE A 171 6.38 -32.06 3.36
C ILE A 171 6.33 -33.03 4.53
N PHE A 172 7.04 -34.14 4.42
CA PHE A 172 7.30 -35.04 5.52
C PHE A 172 8.75 -34.82 6.03
N PRO A 173 8.97 -33.90 6.99
CA PRO A 173 10.32 -33.48 7.40
C PRO A 173 11.19 -34.64 7.96
N GLN A 174 10.57 -35.71 8.39
CA GLN A 174 11.24 -36.86 8.97
C GLN A 174 11.11 -38.14 8.11
N GLY A 175 10.61 -38.02 6.88
CA GLY A 175 10.22 -39.16 6.05
C GLY A 175 8.94 -39.81 6.58
N VAL A 176 8.31 -40.63 5.73
CA VAL A 176 7.20 -41.50 6.18
C VAL A 176 7.79 -42.85 6.49
N PRO A 177 7.89 -43.28 7.77
CA PRO A 177 8.24 -44.66 8.09
C PRO A 177 7.09 -45.55 7.61
N VAL A 178 7.29 -46.22 6.49
CA VAL A 178 6.33 -47.21 6.01
C VAL A 178 6.59 -48.50 6.80
N THR A 179 5.77 -48.72 7.83
CA THR A 179 5.74 -50.00 8.55
C THR A 179 4.57 -50.81 8.02
N MET A 180 4.83 -51.97 7.48
CA MET A 180 3.75 -52.90 7.17
C MET A 180 3.17 -53.45 8.49
N VAL A 181 1.99 -52.99 8.86
CA VAL A 181 1.23 -53.54 10.00
C VAL A 181 0.11 -54.40 9.51
N SER A 182 -0.14 -55.52 10.22
CA SER A 182 -1.28 -56.37 9.95
C SER A 182 -2.60 -55.64 10.26
N ALA A 183 -3.71 -56.07 9.63
CA ALA A 183 -5.01 -55.39 9.81
C ALA A 183 -5.46 -55.28 11.28
N GLU A 184 -5.05 -56.24 12.12
CA GLU A 184 -5.37 -56.26 13.56
C GLU A 184 -4.60 -55.19 14.38
N GLU A 185 -3.35 -54.87 14.00
CA GLU A 185 -2.54 -53.83 14.66
C GLU A 185 -2.95 -52.41 14.23
N ALA A 186 -3.58 -52.27 13.08
CA ALA A 186 -4.06 -50.95 12.58
C ALA A 186 -5.31 -50.47 13.35
N GLU A 187 -6.16 -51.37 13.85
CA GLU A 187 -7.33 -51.01 14.64
C GLU A 187 -6.98 -50.58 16.09
N ALA A 188 -5.93 -51.20 16.69
CA ALA A 188 -5.50 -50.87 18.04
C ALA A 188 -4.86 -49.46 18.18
N LYS A 189 -4.28 -48.90 17.11
CA LYS A 189 -3.63 -47.57 17.11
C LYS A 189 -4.57 -46.39 16.87
N LYS A 190 -5.85 -46.63 16.59
CA LYS A 190 -6.83 -45.52 16.38
C LYS A 190 -7.31 -44.84 17.67
N THR A 191 -6.88 -45.28 18.85
CA THR A 191 -7.43 -44.85 20.15
C THR A 191 -6.50 -43.94 20.97
N GLU A 192 -5.32 -43.56 20.50
CA GLU A 192 -4.48 -42.59 21.22
C GLU A 192 -4.62 -41.17 20.62
N PRO A 193 -5.07 -40.20 21.44
CA PRO A 193 -5.10 -38.79 20.98
C PRO A 193 -3.67 -38.25 20.87
N ALA A 194 -3.33 -37.70 19.70
CA ALA A 194 -2.06 -37.02 19.47
C ALA A 194 -1.86 -35.89 20.50
N LYS A 195 -0.80 -35.99 21.31
CA LYS A 195 -0.37 -34.90 22.18
C LYS A 195 0.12 -33.72 21.32
N GLN A 196 -0.63 -32.64 21.33
CA GLN A 196 -0.16 -31.36 20.80
C GLN A 196 1.01 -30.85 21.64
N PRO A 197 2.08 -30.30 21.01
CA PRO A 197 3.13 -29.64 21.77
C PRO A 197 2.56 -28.43 22.51
N PRO A 198 3.04 -28.07 23.71
CA PRO A 198 2.52 -26.96 24.47
C PRO A 198 2.81 -25.65 23.73
N LEU A 199 1.74 -24.88 23.46
CA LEU A 199 1.83 -23.53 22.97
C LEU A 199 2.55 -22.66 24.01
N THR A 200 3.64 -22.04 23.62
CA THR A 200 4.36 -21.07 24.46
C THR A 200 3.45 -19.85 24.64
N PRO A 201 3.27 -19.33 25.88
CA PRO A 201 2.44 -18.16 26.10
C PRO A 201 2.99 -16.94 25.34
N PRO A 202 2.10 -16.05 24.86
CA PRO A 202 2.51 -14.86 24.11
C PRO A 202 3.41 -13.98 24.97
N ARG A 203 4.60 -13.68 24.47
CA ARG A 203 5.45 -12.65 25.07
C ARG A 203 4.87 -11.29 24.72
N SER A 204 5.00 -10.32 25.65
CA SER A 204 4.64 -8.92 25.45
C SER A 204 5.14 -8.37 24.11
N PRO A 205 4.47 -7.37 23.53
CA PRO A 205 4.89 -6.77 22.25
C PRO A 205 6.35 -6.33 22.37
N VAL A 206 7.18 -6.87 21.53
CA VAL A 206 8.60 -6.51 21.42
C VAL A 206 8.65 -5.25 20.55
N ALA A 207 9.23 -4.16 21.08
CA ALA A 207 9.55 -3.01 20.25
C ALA A 207 10.44 -3.46 19.10
N ILE A 208 10.07 -3.09 17.87
CA ILE A 208 10.83 -3.42 16.67
C ILE A 208 12.00 -2.43 16.59
N PRO A 209 13.27 -2.88 16.53
CA PRO A 209 14.38 -1.99 16.29
C PRO A 209 14.20 -1.25 14.95
N GLU A 210 14.62 0.02 14.90
CA GLU A 210 14.52 0.83 13.67
C GLU A 210 15.24 0.16 12.49
N GLU A 211 16.34 -0.54 12.73
CA GLU A 211 17.11 -1.28 11.74
C GLU A 211 16.33 -2.44 11.09
N GLU A 212 15.33 -3.00 11.77
CA GLU A 212 14.51 -4.09 11.24
C GLU A 212 13.34 -3.59 10.38
N THR A 213 12.99 -2.29 10.44
CA THR A 213 11.89 -1.72 9.70
C THR A 213 12.19 -1.49 8.22
N VAL A 214 13.47 -1.48 7.83
CA VAL A 214 13.95 -1.16 6.49
C VAL A 214 15.00 -2.18 6.04
N THR A 215 14.96 -2.56 4.76
CA THR A 215 16.02 -3.37 4.12
C THR A 215 16.82 -2.51 3.13
N GLU A 216 18.01 -2.97 2.74
CA GLU A 216 18.80 -2.32 1.69
C GLU A 216 18.02 -2.17 0.37
N ALA A 217 17.16 -3.14 0.04
CA ALA A 217 16.32 -3.11 -1.16
C ALA A 217 15.20 -2.06 -1.09
N GLU A 218 14.69 -1.77 0.10
CA GLU A 218 13.68 -0.73 0.34
C GLU A 218 14.31 0.67 0.43
N GLY A 219 15.57 0.74 0.81
CA GLY A 219 16.33 1.98 1.03
C GLY A 219 15.89 2.67 2.32
N SER A 220 15.17 3.76 2.23
CA SER A 220 14.55 4.45 3.38
C SER A 220 13.04 4.43 3.29
N LEU A 221 12.33 4.59 4.40
CA LEU A 221 10.86 4.73 4.42
C LEU A 221 10.38 6.13 3.98
N ALA A 222 11.31 7.05 3.69
CA ALA A 222 10.98 8.41 3.27
C ALA A 222 10.15 8.43 1.99
N SER A 223 9.23 9.39 1.92
CA SER A 223 8.39 9.61 0.74
C SER A 223 9.23 10.05 -0.46
N GLU A 224 8.92 9.50 -1.62
CA GLU A 224 9.48 9.93 -2.92
C GLU A 224 8.85 11.26 -3.40
N TYR A 225 7.87 11.78 -2.68
CA TYR A 225 7.19 13.03 -3.01
C TYR A 225 8.16 14.18 -3.27
N ASN A 226 9.13 14.38 -2.37
CA ASN A 226 10.14 15.44 -2.50
C ASN A 226 11.06 15.24 -3.71
N GLU A 227 11.33 13.98 -4.09
CA GLU A 227 12.13 13.67 -5.27
C GLU A 227 11.34 13.94 -6.54
N LEU A 228 10.08 13.52 -6.60
CA LEU A 228 9.19 13.77 -7.72
C LEU A 228 8.88 15.29 -7.86
N GLU A 229 8.75 16.00 -6.74
CA GLU A 229 8.61 17.45 -6.75
C GLU A 229 9.86 18.13 -7.33
N ARG A 230 11.08 17.71 -6.95
CA ARG A 230 12.32 18.20 -7.54
C ARG A 230 12.42 17.90 -9.03
N GLN A 231 12.08 16.70 -9.46
CA GLN A 231 12.04 16.33 -10.87
C GLN A 231 11.03 17.17 -11.63
N SER A 232 9.89 17.48 -11.01
CA SER A 232 8.88 18.35 -11.61
C SER A 232 9.38 19.78 -11.84
N GLN A 233 10.17 20.29 -10.90
CA GLN A 233 10.79 21.63 -11.01
C GLN A 233 11.92 21.68 -12.05
N GLN A 234 12.60 20.54 -12.28
CA GLN A 234 13.68 20.40 -13.28
C GLN A 234 13.14 20.05 -14.67
N ALA A 235 11.89 19.59 -14.75
CA ALA A 235 11.28 19.26 -16.03
C ALA A 235 11.13 20.52 -16.87
N ARG A 236 11.55 20.42 -18.14
CA ARG A 236 11.52 21.53 -19.11
C ARG A 236 10.08 22.06 -19.26
N ASP A 237 9.91 23.36 -19.10
CA ASP A 237 8.63 24.01 -19.32
C ASP A 237 8.34 24.09 -20.83
N PRO A 238 7.25 23.47 -21.33
CA PRO A 238 6.90 23.52 -22.75
C PRO A 238 6.65 24.93 -23.31
N GLU A 239 6.46 25.94 -22.43
CA GLU A 239 6.24 27.35 -22.86
C GLU A 239 7.54 28.17 -22.94
N GLU A 240 8.63 27.77 -22.28
CA GLU A 240 9.93 28.45 -22.45
C GLU A 240 10.43 28.33 -23.89
N ASP A 241 10.14 27.23 -24.57
CA ASP A 241 10.51 27.04 -25.98
C ASP A 241 9.71 27.89 -26.97
N LEU A 242 8.51 28.35 -26.61
CA LEU A 242 7.71 29.19 -27.49
C LEU A 242 8.20 30.64 -27.52
N THR A 243 8.88 31.07 -26.47
CA THR A 243 9.50 32.41 -26.41
C THR A 243 10.80 32.49 -27.23
N ASP A 244 11.55 31.40 -27.33
CA ASP A 244 12.78 31.33 -28.11
C ASP A 244 12.52 31.29 -29.63
N LEU A 245 11.40 30.72 -30.08
CA LEU A 245 11.00 30.68 -31.50
C LEU A 245 10.51 32.02 -32.04
N LEU A 246 10.20 32.98 -31.14
CA LEU A 246 9.77 34.32 -31.48
C LEU A 246 10.89 35.36 -31.35
N SER A 247 12.08 34.98 -30.87
CA SER A 247 13.24 35.82 -30.64
C SER A 247 14.34 35.70 -31.70
N SER A 248 14.08 34.98 -32.81
CA SER A 248 15.00 34.82 -33.97
C SER A 248 14.47 35.50 -35.23
#